data_a83f6a2d4f8829f4665d99cc64a4460a
#
_entry.id   a83f6a2d4f8829f4665d99cc64a4460a
#
_cell.length_a   1.000
_cell.length_b   1.000
_cell.length_c   1.000
_cell.angle_alpha   90.00
_cell.angle_beta   90.00
_cell.angle_gamma   90.00
#
_symmetry.space_group_name_H-M   'P 1'
#
loop_
_entity.id
_entity.type
_entity.pdbx_description
1 polymer ?
#
loop_
_entity_poly.entity_id
_entity_poly.type
_entity_poly.pdbx_seq_one_letter_code
_entity_poly.pdbx_strand_id
1 'polypeptide(L)'
;MMPNRNTNMLLAYKRLPNWTANSIPETLLNPHNTKVGTWEQLTVLSEKLDVYFFDKDDHVLEKLTFDKDSQMPFIQPQVCYKIEPASNDLECHLTLYCQKGDYFNKKYGMTKTHSEVLFSAPYLKENSKILDLGSGQGRNSLYLTMLGHDVTSVDTNEQSLIHLKNIANEENLPSKINWYDINTANLQETYDFILSTVVFMFLNRPVVPDIIKDMQKHTAIGGYNLIVCAMDTKSYPCPIPFPFTFKKGELKDYYKEWYLIKYNEDLGQLHKTDANGNRLQMQFATLLAKKVK
;
A
#
# COMPACT_ATOMS: atom_id res chain seq x y z
N MET A 1 7.82 -19.88 21.09
CA MET A 1 7.50 -18.88 20.01
C MET A 1 8.45 -19.14 18.82
N MET A 2 7.97 -19.51 17.63
CA MET A 2 8.85 -19.66 16.47
C MET A 2 9.27 -18.26 15.95
N PRO A 3 10.54 -17.99 15.69
CA PRO A 3 10.97 -16.73 15.10
C PRO A 3 10.36 -16.61 13.69
N ASN A 4 9.55 -15.61 13.50
CA ASN A 4 8.86 -15.36 12.23
C ASN A 4 9.91 -14.86 11.21
N ARG A 5 10.17 -15.62 10.14
CA ARG A 5 11.18 -15.35 9.10
C ARG A 5 10.94 -14.04 8.30
N ASN A 6 9.85 -13.30 8.57
CA ASN A 6 9.45 -12.12 7.81
C ASN A 6 9.77 -10.77 8.48
N THR A 7 10.44 -10.73 9.62
CA THR A 7 10.72 -9.47 10.33
C THR A 7 11.78 -8.60 9.64
N ASN A 8 12.63 -9.16 8.78
CA ASN A 8 13.64 -8.41 8.00
C ASN A 8 13.04 -7.48 6.92
N MET A 9 11.71 -7.48 6.74
CA MET A 9 11.00 -6.66 5.75
C MET A 9 10.11 -5.58 6.39
N LEU A 10 10.16 -5.42 7.72
CA LEU A 10 9.37 -4.42 8.43
C LEU A 10 10.07 -3.06 8.39
N LEU A 11 9.26 -1.99 8.25
CA LEU A 11 9.73 -0.61 8.31
C LEU A 11 9.17 0.08 9.55
N ALA A 12 10.03 0.77 10.28
CA ALA A 12 9.62 1.65 11.36
C ALA A 12 8.90 2.87 10.78
N TYR A 13 7.62 3.06 11.14
CA TYR A 13 6.85 4.21 10.67
C TYR A 13 6.58 5.24 11.76
N LYS A 14 6.76 4.87 13.05
CA LYS A 14 6.61 5.79 14.17
C LYS A 14 7.43 5.32 15.37
N ARG A 15 8.27 6.20 15.90
CA ARG A 15 8.90 6.04 17.20
C ARG A 15 8.19 6.97 18.19
N LEU A 16 7.75 6.42 19.31
CA LEU A 16 7.14 7.20 20.39
C LEU A 16 8.22 7.81 21.28
N PRO A 17 7.90 8.88 22.07
CA PRO A 17 8.86 9.48 22.99
C PRO A 17 9.41 8.47 23.99
N ASN A 18 10.53 8.79 24.62
CA ASN A 18 11.01 8.03 25.76
C ASN A 18 10.07 8.24 26.95
N TRP A 19 9.87 7.17 27.69
CA TRP A 19 9.07 7.16 28.92
C TRP A 19 9.95 6.71 30.09
N THR A 20 9.68 7.30 31.26
CA THR A 20 10.12 6.80 32.57
C THR A 20 9.03 5.95 33.19
N ALA A 21 9.33 5.25 34.28
CA ALA A 21 8.35 4.43 35.02
C ALA A 21 7.02 5.19 35.31
N ASN A 22 7.12 6.51 35.55
CA ASN A 22 5.96 7.37 35.91
C ASN A 22 5.27 8.02 34.70
N SER A 23 5.79 7.88 33.48
CA SER A 23 5.26 8.54 32.28
C SER A 23 4.81 7.55 31.20
N ILE A 24 4.86 6.25 31.45
CA ILE A 24 4.31 5.22 30.56
C ILE A 24 2.81 5.48 30.37
N PRO A 25 2.30 5.52 29.12
CA PRO A 25 0.88 5.65 28.86
C PRO A 25 0.05 4.57 29.55
N GLU A 26 -1.05 4.94 30.18
CA GLU A 26 -1.94 4.02 30.90
C GLU A 26 -2.44 2.87 30.01
N THR A 27 -2.63 3.12 28.72
CA THR A 27 -3.01 2.09 27.75
C THR A 27 -1.99 0.96 27.64
N LEU A 28 -0.71 1.19 27.90
CA LEU A 28 0.34 0.18 27.86
C LEU A 28 0.47 -0.56 29.21
N LEU A 29 0.04 0.06 30.33
CA LEU A 29 0.02 -0.56 31.65
C LEU A 29 -1.15 -1.53 31.83
N ASN A 30 -2.15 -1.48 30.92
CA ASN A 30 -3.30 -2.37 30.91
C ASN A 30 -3.27 -3.32 29.71
N PRO A 31 -3.87 -4.52 29.80
CA PRO A 31 -3.96 -5.42 28.64
C PRO A 31 -4.61 -4.73 27.44
N HIS A 32 -3.91 -4.77 26.30
CA HIS A 32 -4.38 -4.18 25.05
C HIS A 32 -3.83 -4.98 23.86
N ASN A 33 -4.51 -4.89 22.72
CA ASN A 33 -4.08 -5.55 21.49
C ASN A 33 -3.28 -4.61 20.60
N THR A 34 -2.18 -5.12 20.03
CA THR A 34 -1.53 -4.45 18.92
C THR A 34 -2.51 -4.28 17.75
N LYS A 35 -2.37 -3.18 16.99
CA LYS A 35 -3.25 -2.92 15.84
C LYS A 35 -2.98 -3.87 14.70
N VAL A 36 -4.01 -4.15 13.90
CA VAL A 36 -3.89 -4.93 12.66
C VAL A 36 -2.80 -4.33 11.76
N GLY A 37 -1.89 -5.20 11.28
CA GLY A 37 -0.78 -4.80 10.42
C GLY A 37 0.24 -3.87 11.07
N THR A 38 0.31 -3.86 12.41
CA THR A 38 1.31 -3.13 13.19
C THR A 38 2.07 -4.12 14.06
N TRP A 39 3.37 -4.12 13.93
CA TRP A 39 4.31 -4.77 14.85
C TRP A 39 4.84 -3.73 15.81
N GLU A 40 5.07 -4.12 17.03
CA GLU A 40 5.58 -3.24 18.09
C GLU A 40 6.88 -3.78 18.63
N GLN A 41 7.82 -2.88 18.91
CA GLN A 41 9.08 -3.24 19.56
C GLN A 41 9.38 -2.25 20.67
N LEU A 42 9.44 -2.74 21.88
CA LEU A 42 9.89 -2.00 23.04
C LEU A 42 11.43 -2.06 23.10
N THR A 43 12.02 -0.91 23.40
CA THR A 43 13.46 -0.78 23.64
C THR A 43 13.65 -0.25 25.05
N VAL A 44 14.34 -1.01 25.88
CA VAL A 44 14.73 -0.59 27.24
C VAL A 44 16.06 0.14 27.15
N LEU A 45 16.13 1.34 27.71
CA LEU A 45 17.33 2.19 27.72
C LEU A 45 18.08 2.09 29.06
N SER A 46 17.33 1.97 30.17
CA SER A 46 17.88 1.74 31.50
C SER A 46 16.96 0.86 32.32
N GLU A 47 17.53 0.13 33.26
CA GLU A 47 16.87 -0.75 34.20
C GLU A 47 16.08 -1.89 33.54
N LYS A 48 14.95 -2.30 34.13
CA LYS A 48 14.17 -3.48 33.70
C LYS A 48 12.73 -3.19 33.47
N LEU A 49 12.16 -3.86 32.45
CA LEU A 49 10.77 -3.80 32.04
C LEU A 49 10.19 -5.20 32.03
N ASP A 50 9.08 -5.41 32.70
CA ASP A 50 8.29 -6.63 32.63
C ASP A 50 7.23 -6.51 31.53
N VAL A 51 7.07 -7.56 30.73
CA VAL A 51 6.07 -7.66 29.68
C VAL A 51 5.24 -8.91 29.91
N TYR A 52 3.93 -8.74 29.94
CA TYR A 52 2.96 -9.82 30.15
C TYR A 52 2.18 -10.04 28.87
N PHE A 53 2.09 -11.27 28.42
CA PHE A 53 1.28 -11.68 27.28
C PHE A 53 0.04 -12.40 27.77
N PHE A 54 -1.09 -12.18 27.09
CA PHE A 54 -2.40 -12.70 27.49
C PHE A 54 -3.02 -13.57 26.39
N ASP A 55 -3.85 -14.52 26.81
CA ASP A 55 -4.77 -15.22 25.92
C ASP A 55 -6.04 -14.38 25.68
N LYS A 56 -6.98 -14.94 24.89
CA LYS A 56 -8.27 -14.29 24.57
C LYS A 56 -9.23 -14.20 25.77
N ASP A 57 -8.95 -14.91 26.86
CA ASP A 57 -9.77 -14.96 28.08
C ASP A 57 -9.09 -14.16 29.22
N ASP A 58 -8.12 -13.29 28.86
CA ASP A 58 -7.35 -12.41 29.76
C ASP A 58 -6.49 -13.15 30.81
N HIS A 59 -6.14 -14.44 30.57
CA HIS A 59 -5.18 -15.12 31.41
C HIS A 59 -3.75 -14.86 30.97
N VAL A 60 -2.84 -14.66 31.91
CA VAL A 60 -1.41 -14.48 31.62
C VAL A 60 -0.82 -15.80 31.07
N LEU A 61 -0.36 -15.74 29.81
CA LEU A 61 0.32 -16.85 29.16
C LEU A 61 1.82 -16.88 29.50
N GLU A 62 2.45 -15.71 29.52
CA GLU A 62 3.89 -15.57 29.68
C GLU A 62 4.22 -14.21 30.29
N LYS A 63 5.22 -14.20 31.16
CA LYS A 63 5.89 -12.99 31.65
C LYS A 63 7.36 -13.04 31.25
N LEU A 64 7.83 -12.00 30.58
CA LEU A 64 9.22 -11.82 30.21
C LEU A 64 9.76 -10.52 30.80
N THR A 65 11.03 -10.53 31.21
CA THR A 65 11.71 -9.34 31.71
C THR A 65 12.83 -8.97 30.75
N PHE A 66 12.88 -7.72 30.35
CA PHE A 66 13.91 -7.17 29.44
C PHE A 66 14.67 -6.03 30.13
N ASP A 67 15.93 -5.87 29.73
CA ASP A 67 16.81 -4.78 30.11
C ASP A 67 17.52 -4.21 28.88
N LYS A 68 18.43 -3.25 29.07
CA LYS A 68 19.17 -2.62 27.96
C LYS A 68 20.03 -3.59 27.13
N ASP A 69 20.42 -4.71 27.72
CA ASP A 69 21.30 -5.71 27.11
C ASP A 69 20.51 -6.87 26.47
N SER A 70 19.20 -6.94 26.76
CA SER A 70 18.27 -7.92 26.21
C SER A 70 17.33 -7.29 25.20
N GLN A 71 17.45 -7.66 23.92
CA GLN A 71 16.58 -7.14 22.87
C GLN A 71 15.24 -7.86 22.85
N MET A 72 14.17 -7.12 23.05
CA MET A 72 12.82 -7.65 22.95
C MET A 72 12.47 -8.02 21.49
N PRO A 73 11.88 -9.19 21.23
CA PRO A 73 11.36 -9.55 19.91
C PRO A 73 10.19 -8.65 19.54
N PHE A 74 9.88 -8.59 18.22
CA PHE A 74 8.67 -7.89 17.75
C PHE A 74 7.40 -8.53 18.33
N ILE A 75 6.56 -7.71 18.95
CA ILE A 75 5.18 -8.09 19.28
C ILE A 75 4.38 -8.08 17.98
N GLN A 76 3.76 -9.22 17.68
CA GLN A 76 3.00 -9.42 16.45
C GLN A 76 1.68 -8.64 16.46
N PRO A 77 1.10 -8.33 15.28
CA PRO A 77 -0.24 -7.76 15.20
C PRO A 77 -1.28 -8.59 15.94
N GLN A 78 -2.21 -7.93 16.62
CA GLN A 78 -3.34 -8.53 17.36
C GLN A 78 -2.93 -9.39 18.58
N VAL A 79 -1.70 -9.30 19.05
CA VAL A 79 -1.27 -9.91 20.30
C VAL A 79 -1.68 -9.01 21.46
N CYS A 80 -2.32 -9.59 22.49
CA CYS A 80 -2.67 -8.91 23.73
C CYS A 80 -1.47 -8.92 24.68
N TYR A 81 -1.08 -7.74 25.18
CA TYR A 81 0.00 -7.60 26.13
C TYR A 81 -0.18 -6.37 27.02
N LYS A 82 0.55 -6.32 28.14
CA LYS A 82 0.79 -5.11 28.94
C LYS A 82 2.25 -5.05 29.36
N ILE A 83 2.68 -3.88 29.82
CA ILE A 83 4.01 -3.70 30.40
C ILE A 83 3.93 -3.17 31.82
N GLU A 84 4.93 -3.49 32.63
CA GLU A 84 5.08 -2.96 33.99
C GLU A 84 6.53 -2.57 34.24
N PRO A 85 6.82 -1.36 34.81
CA PRO A 85 8.16 -1.04 35.26
C PRO A 85 8.60 -2.02 36.36
N ALA A 86 9.73 -2.64 36.18
CA ALA A 86 10.33 -3.49 37.22
C ALA A 86 11.23 -2.69 38.17
N SER A 87 11.50 -1.40 37.86
CA SER A 87 12.24 -0.47 38.70
C SER A 87 11.75 0.99 38.49
N ASN A 88 12.01 1.86 39.47
CA ASN A 88 11.59 3.27 39.41
C ASN A 88 12.41 4.10 38.40
N ASP A 89 13.62 3.67 38.08
CA ASP A 89 14.56 4.39 37.19
C ASP A 89 14.52 3.82 35.75
N LEU A 90 13.43 3.09 35.40
CA LEU A 90 13.19 2.61 34.05
C LEU A 90 13.12 3.76 33.06
N GLU A 91 13.83 3.60 31.94
CA GLU A 91 13.64 4.40 30.74
C GLU A 91 13.46 3.46 29.53
N CYS A 92 12.42 3.68 28.75
CA CYS A 92 12.10 2.88 27.56
C CYS A 92 11.37 3.68 26.51
N HIS A 93 11.25 3.13 25.29
CA HIS A 93 10.38 3.66 24.24
C HIS A 93 9.77 2.52 23.40
N LEU A 94 8.72 2.86 22.66
CA LEU A 94 8.05 1.96 21.72
C LEU A 94 8.24 2.44 20.28
N THR A 95 8.62 1.53 19.40
CA THR A 95 8.67 1.78 17.96
C THR A 95 7.62 0.91 17.25
N LEU A 96 6.86 1.54 16.36
CA LEU A 96 5.81 0.90 15.58
C LEU A 96 6.32 0.59 14.18
N TYR A 97 6.09 -0.64 13.72
CA TYR A 97 6.53 -1.14 12.42
C TYR A 97 5.37 -1.65 11.60
N CYS A 98 5.54 -1.67 10.29
CA CYS A 98 4.58 -2.25 9.35
C CYS A 98 5.29 -2.89 8.15
N GLN A 99 4.54 -3.62 7.34
CA GLN A 99 5.03 -4.08 6.04
C GLN A 99 5.21 -2.90 5.07
N LYS A 100 6.14 -3.02 4.12
CA LYS A 100 6.46 -1.99 3.12
C LYS A 100 5.20 -1.45 2.39
N GLY A 101 4.27 -2.33 2.02
CA GLY A 101 3.03 -1.94 1.33
C GLY A 101 2.07 -1.08 2.16
N ASP A 102 2.19 -1.09 3.48
CA ASP A 102 1.37 -0.30 4.40
C ASP A 102 2.07 0.97 4.91
N TYR A 103 3.36 1.18 4.59
CA TYR A 103 4.20 2.21 5.20
C TYR A 103 3.62 3.62 5.04
N PHE A 104 3.33 4.04 3.80
CA PHE A 104 2.81 5.39 3.54
C PHE A 104 1.39 5.58 4.11
N ASN A 105 0.58 4.53 4.13
CA ASN A 105 -0.72 4.56 4.81
C ASN A 105 -0.56 4.75 6.32
N LYS A 106 0.34 4.00 6.97
CA LYS A 106 0.56 4.07 8.43
C LYS A 106 1.20 5.37 8.87
N LYS A 107 2.18 5.89 8.10
CA LYS A 107 2.95 7.08 8.45
C LYS A 107 2.23 8.38 8.10
N TYR A 108 1.61 8.44 6.93
CA TYR A 108 1.03 9.67 6.36
C TYR A 108 -0.50 9.67 6.27
N GLY A 109 -1.16 8.60 6.68
CA GLY A 109 -2.63 8.49 6.58
C GLY A 109 -3.15 8.35 5.14
N MET A 110 -2.28 8.05 4.19
CA MET A 110 -2.67 7.88 2.78
C MET A 110 -3.55 6.64 2.59
N THR A 111 -4.25 6.57 1.45
CA THR A 111 -4.85 5.31 0.99
C THR A 111 -3.76 4.26 0.83
N LYS A 112 -4.05 3.01 1.20
CA LYS A 112 -3.08 1.89 1.06
C LYS A 112 -2.63 1.71 -0.38
N THR A 113 -1.39 1.23 -0.57
CA THR A 113 -0.92 0.73 -1.86
C THR A 113 -1.93 -0.26 -2.43
N HIS A 114 -2.24 -0.14 -3.72
CA HIS A 114 -3.24 -1.00 -4.34
C HIS A 114 -2.79 -2.47 -4.33
N SER A 115 -3.68 -3.39 -3.96
CA SER A 115 -3.36 -4.83 -3.86
C SER A 115 -2.78 -5.40 -5.15
N GLU A 116 -3.25 -4.93 -6.31
CA GLU A 116 -2.74 -5.38 -7.61
C GLU A 116 -1.33 -4.86 -7.91
N VAL A 117 -0.94 -3.73 -7.34
CA VAL A 117 0.44 -3.23 -7.41
C VAL A 117 1.35 -4.08 -6.52
N LEU A 118 0.90 -4.42 -5.30
CA LEU A 118 1.62 -5.35 -4.43
C LEU A 118 1.79 -6.72 -5.09
N PHE A 119 0.75 -7.23 -5.78
CA PHE A 119 0.80 -8.46 -6.53
C PHE A 119 1.78 -8.39 -7.72
N SER A 120 1.84 -7.23 -8.40
CA SER A 120 2.65 -7.04 -9.60
C SER A 120 4.14 -6.83 -9.31
N ALA A 121 4.48 -6.23 -8.17
CA ALA A 121 5.86 -5.87 -7.83
C ALA A 121 6.88 -7.03 -7.95
N PRO A 122 6.59 -8.28 -7.54
CA PRO A 122 7.53 -9.40 -7.69
C PRO A 122 7.86 -9.81 -9.14
N TYR A 123 7.08 -9.36 -10.12
CA TYR A 123 7.37 -9.64 -11.55
C TYR A 123 8.36 -8.64 -12.15
N LEU A 124 8.60 -7.51 -11.48
CA LEU A 124 9.45 -6.44 -11.96
C LEU A 124 10.93 -6.78 -11.71
N LYS A 125 11.78 -6.41 -12.66
CA LYS A 125 13.23 -6.46 -12.46
C LYS A 125 13.68 -5.32 -11.55
N GLU A 126 14.83 -5.47 -10.93
CA GLU A 126 15.47 -4.38 -10.20
C GLU A 126 15.63 -3.15 -11.09
N ASN A 127 15.46 -1.96 -10.53
CA ASN A 127 15.58 -0.67 -11.24
C ASN A 127 14.69 -0.55 -12.49
N SER A 128 13.55 -1.24 -12.54
CA SER A 128 12.59 -1.11 -13.64
C SER A 128 12.13 0.34 -13.79
N LYS A 129 12.00 0.78 -15.05
CA LYS A 129 11.43 2.09 -15.40
C LYS A 129 9.90 1.99 -15.43
N ILE A 130 9.25 2.74 -14.58
CA ILE A 130 7.81 2.62 -14.31
C ILE A 130 7.08 3.93 -14.59
N LEU A 131 5.88 3.83 -15.18
CA LEU A 131 4.95 4.93 -15.35
C LEU A 131 3.66 4.64 -14.57
N ASP A 132 3.32 5.52 -13.62
CA ASP A 132 2.04 5.51 -12.89
C ASP A 132 1.11 6.56 -13.50
N LEU A 133 0.17 6.10 -14.36
CA LEU A 133 -0.82 6.93 -15.05
C LEU A 133 -2.03 7.20 -14.15
N GLY A 134 -2.18 8.47 -13.73
CA GLY A 134 -3.18 8.88 -12.76
C GLY A 134 -2.74 8.51 -11.34
N SER A 135 -1.52 8.94 -10.98
CA SER A 135 -0.86 8.59 -9.72
C SER A 135 -1.59 9.12 -8.46
N GLY A 136 -2.44 10.18 -8.64
CA GLY A 136 -3.07 10.85 -7.53
C GLY A 136 -2.03 11.33 -6.51
N GLN A 137 -2.28 11.05 -5.23
CA GLN A 137 -1.35 11.39 -4.15
C GLN A 137 -0.14 10.44 -4.05
N GLY A 138 0.01 9.47 -4.97
CA GLY A 138 1.22 8.66 -5.09
C GLY A 138 1.28 7.37 -4.28
N ARG A 139 0.15 6.83 -3.83
CA ARG A 139 0.13 5.60 -3.01
C ARG A 139 0.89 4.41 -3.64
N ASN A 140 0.86 4.30 -4.97
CA ASN A 140 1.56 3.25 -5.71
C ASN A 140 2.98 3.69 -6.09
N SER A 141 3.11 4.92 -6.58
CA SER A 141 4.39 5.50 -6.99
C SER A 141 5.41 5.49 -5.85
N LEU A 142 5.03 5.98 -4.66
CA LEU A 142 5.91 6.01 -3.48
C LEU A 142 6.37 4.61 -3.07
N TYR A 143 5.44 3.63 -3.08
CA TYR A 143 5.78 2.25 -2.78
C TYR A 143 6.78 1.66 -3.78
N LEU A 144 6.56 1.85 -5.09
CA LEU A 144 7.45 1.33 -6.12
C LEU A 144 8.81 2.04 -6.11
N THR A 145 8.83 3.36 -5.85
CA THR A 145 10.09 4.11 -5.68
C THR A 145 10.87 3.61 -4.46
N MET A 146 10.20 3.34 -3.34
CA MET A 146 10.81 2.78 -2.13
C MET A 146 11.39 1.37 -2.37
N LEU A 147 10.88 0.63 -3.36
CA LEU A 147 11.46 -0.65 -3.79
C LEU A 147 12.71 -0.47 -4.68
N GLY A 148 13.09 0.76 -5.04
CA GLY A 148 14.27 1.06 -5.85
C GLY A 148 14.00 1.16 -7.36
N HIS A 149 12.73 1.31 -7.78
CA HIS A 149 12.39 1.50 -9.18
C HIS A 149 12.49 2.98 -9.61
N ASP A 150 12.75 3.21 -10.90
CA ASP A 150 12.72 4.54 -11.52
C ASP A 150 11.28 4.90 -11.92
N VAL A 151 10.55 5.58 -11.03
CA VAL A 151 9.11 5.85 -11.18
C VAL A 151 8.86 7.25 -11.70
N THR A 152 8.11 7.33 -12.79
CA THR A 152 7.48 8.56 -13.28
C THR A 152 6.00 8.55 -12.90
N SER A 153 5.59 9.53 -12.12
CA SER A 153 4.23 9.71 -11.63
C SER A 153 3.56 10.84 -12.38
N VAL A 154 2.38 10.60 -12.94
CA VAL A 154 1.66 11.63 -13.69
C VAL A 154 0.19 11.70 -13.27
N ASP A 155 -0.34 12.93 -13.19
CA ASP A 155 -1.74 13.22 -12.89
C ASP A 155 -2.09 14.62 -13.40
N THR A 156 -3.39 14.93 -13.53
CA THR A 156 -3.87 16.30 -13.83
C THR A 156 -4.14 17.11 -12.57
N ASN A 157 -4.22 16.47 -11.41
CA ASN A 157 -4.49 17.14 -10.13
C ASN A 157 -3.19 17.64 -9.49
N GLU A 158 -2.89 18.92 -9.68
CA GLU A 158 -1.68 19.56 -9.17
C GLU A 158 -1.52 19.45 -7.66
N GLN A 159 -2.61 19.54 -6.88
CA GLN A 159 -2.56 19.41 -5.41
C GLN A 159 -2.12 18.01 -4.99
N SER A 160 -2.59 16.99 -5.71
CA SER A 160 -2.15 15.61 -5.49
C SER A 160 -0.67 15.43 -5.82
N LEU A 161 -0.18 16.03 -6.91
CA LEU A 161 1.24 15.99 -7.30
C LEU A 161 2.13 16.73 -6.29
N ILE A 162 1.68 17.88 -5.77
CA ILE A 162 2.39 18.61 -4.70
C ILE A 162 2.47 17.74 -3.43
N HIS A 163 1.38 17.09 -3.03
CA HIS A 163 1.35 16.21 -1.86
C HIS A 163 2.34 15.03 -2.03
N LEU A 164 2.29 14.35 -3.18
CA LEU A 164 3.23 13.29 -3.54
C LEU A 164 4.69 13.76 -3.45
N LYS A 165 4.99 14.95 -4.02
CA LYS A 165 6.34 15.52 -4.01
C LYS A 165 6.84 15.80 -2.60
N ASN A 166 5.97 16.32 -1.72
CA ASN A 166 6.34 16.61 -0.33
C ASN A 166 6.72 15.34 0.43
N ILE A 167 5.92 14.26 0.30
CA ILE A 167 6.23 12.98 0.92
C ILE A 167 7.51 12.38 0.33
N ALA A 168 7.67 12.39 -1.00
CA ALA A 168 8.88 11.88 -1.63
C ALA A 168 10.14 12.60 -1.14
N ASN A 169 10.09 13.93 -0.98
CA ASN A 169 11.19 14.72 -0.44
C ASN A 169 11.47 14.38 1.04
N GLU A 170 10.44 14.25 1.88
CA GLU A 170 10.58 13.89 3.30
C GLU A 170 11.24 12.50 3.46
N GLU A 171 10.89 11.57 2.58
CA GLU A 171 11.44 10.20 2.57
C GLU A 171 12.77 10.09 1.80
N ASN A 172 13.27 11.18 1.22
CA ASN A 172 14.47 11.18 0.36
C ASN A 172 14.34 10.19 -0.83
N LEU A 173 13.13 10.06 -1.39
CA LEU A 173 12.86 9.19 -2.52
C LEU A 173 13.06 9.95 -3.84
N PRO A 174 13.90 9.43 -4.76
CA PRO A 174 14.03 10.02 -6.10
C PRO A 174 12.73 9.78 -6.87
N SER A 175 12.03 10.85 -7.25
CA SER A 175 10.77 10.71 -7.99
C SER A 175 10.67 11.74 -9.12
N LYS A 176 10.18 11.28 -10.27
CA LYS A 176 9.82 12.12 -11.42
C LYS A 176 8.31 12.33 -11.35
N ILE A 177 7.89 13.58 -11.18
CA ILE A 177 6.49 13.95 -10.98
C ILE A 177 6.14 15.02 -11.99
N ASN A 178 5.17 14.73 -12.88
CA ASN A 178 4.80 15.62 -13.97
C ASN A 178 3.28 15.75 -14.07
N TRP A 179 2.83 16.90 -14.53
CA TRP A 179 1.47 17.08 -14.99
C TRP A 179 1.29 16.41 -16.35
N TYR A 180 0.24 15.60 -16.52
CA TYR A 180 -0.07 14.96 -17.79
C TYR A 180 -1.55 14.59 -17.87
N ASP A 181 -2.20 14.97 -18.98
CA ASP A 181 -3.55 14.54 -19.28
C ASP A 181 -3.53 13.24 -20.11
N ILE A 182 -3.96 12.15 -19.49
CA ILE A 182 -4.00 10.82 -20.11
C ILE A 182 -4.85 10.80 -21.37
N ASN A 183 -5.89 11.65 -21.48
CA ASN A 183 -6.73 11.75 -22.66
C ASN A 183 -5.98 12.20 -23.94
N THR A 184 -4.77 12.70 -23.83
CA THR A 184 -3.94 13.06 -24.99
C THR A 184 -3.35 11.86 -25.72
N ALA A 185 -3.25 10.70 -25.05
CA ALA A 185 -2.66 9.46 -25.56
C ALA A 185 -1.28 9.71 -26.28
N ASN A 186 -0.38 10.42 -25.63
CA ASN A 186 0.88 10.87 -26.25
C ASN A 186 2.08 10.68 -25.30
N LEU A 187 2.35 9.44 -24.93
CA LEU A 187 3.54 9.06 -24.19
C LEU A 187 4.79 9.24 -25.04
N GLN A 188 5.91 9.63 -24.43
CA GLN A 188 7.15 9.94 -25.16
C GLN A 188 8.24 8.91 -24.91
N GLU A 189 8.15 8.16 -23.82
CA GLU A 189 9.21 7.25 -23.38
C GLU A 189 8.70 5.81 -23.30
N THR A 190 9.62 4.86 -23.28
CA THR A 190 9.32 3.44 -23.11
C THR A 190 9.58 3.03 -21.66
N TYR A 191 8.70 2.19 -21.12
CA TYR A 191 8.69 1.75 -19.73
C TYR A 191 8.68 0.23 -19.63
N ASP A 192 9.25 -0.31 -18.56
CA ASP A 192 9.16 -1.74 -18.21
C ASP A 192 7.80 -2.08 -17.60
N PHE A 193 7.17 -1.10 -16.94
CA PHE A 193 5.86 -1.26 -16.32
C PHE A 193 5.05 0.03 -16.44
N ILE A 194 3.85 -0.07 -17.01
CA ILE A 194 2.88 1.02 -17.02
C ILE A 194 1.66 0.57 -16.25
N LEU A 195 1.31 1.33 -15.21
CA LEU A 195 0.14 1.04 -14.39
C LEU A 195 -0.87 2.17 -14.41
N SER A 196 -2.15 1.81 -14.31
CA SER A 196 -3.26 2.74 -14.10
C SER A 196 -4.34 2.07 -13.25
N THR A 197 -4.44 2.48 -12.00
CA THR A 197 -5.36 1.85 -11.03
C THR A 197 -6.48 2.79 -10.63
N VAL A 198 -7.71 2.44 -10.96
CA VAL A 198 -8.93 3.20 -10.60
C VAL A 198 -8.94 4.62 -11.22
N VAL A 199 -8.48 4.73 -12.47
CA VAL A 199 -8.33 6.00 -13.19
C VAL A 199 -9.17 6.03 -14.46
N PHE A 200 -9.17 4.96 -15.26
CA PHE A 200 -9.81 4.92 -16.58
C PHE A 200 -11.29 5.32 -16.55
N MET A 201 -12.00 5.09 -15.45
CA MET A 201 -13.40 5.47 -15.30
C MET A 201 -13.63 6.99 -15.41
N PHE A 202 -12.59 7.80 -15.25
CA PHE A 202 -12.68 9.28 -15.36
C PHE A 202 -12.26 9.80 -16.74
N LEU A 203 -11.84 8.91 -17.66
CA LEU A 203 -11.35 9.28 -18.98
C LEU A 203 -12.51 9.34 -20.00
N ASN A 204 -12.27 10.03 -21.10
CA ASN A 204 -13.24 10.15 -22.17
C ASN A 204 -13.33 8.84 -22.97
N ARG A 205 -14.51 8.22 -23.02
CA ARG A 205 -14.75 6.93 -23.70
C ARG A 205 -14.19 6.85 -25.14
N PRO A 206 -14.37 7.86 -26.01
CA PRO A 206 -13.87 7.77 -27.40
C PRO A 206 -12.35 7.64 -27.51
N VAL A 207 -11.58 8.14 -26.54
CA VAL A 207 -10.10 8.13 -26.60
C VAL A 207 -9.47 6.94 -25.85
N VAL A 208 -10.25 6.17 -25.08
CA VAL A 208 -9.71 5.03 -24.33
C VAL A 208 -8.98 3.99 -25.21
N PRO A 209 -9.48 3.64 -26.43
CA PRO A 209 -8.74 2.73 -27.30
C PRO A 209 -7.34 3.24 -27.69
N ASP A 210 -7.21 4.55 -27.94
CA ASP A 210 -5.94 5.17 -28.30
C ASP A 210 -4.99 5.23 -27.07
N ILE A 211 -5.53 5.50 -25.88
CA ILE A 211 -4.76 5.46 -24.62
C ILE A 211 -4.17 4.06 -24.40
N ILE A 212 -4.99 3.01 -24.53
CA ILE A 212 -4.51 1.63 -24.36
C ILE A 212 -3.45 1.27 -25.41
N LYS A 213 -3.68 1.67 -26.66
CA LYS A 213 -2.71 1.46 -27.76
C LYS A 213 -1.40 2.21 -27.48
N ASP A 214 -1.46 3.41 -26.97
CA ASP A 214 -0.30 4.22 -26.61
C ASP A 214 0.47 3.58 -25.44
N MET A 215 -0.21 3.11 -24.39
CA MET A 215 0.41 2.32 -23.32
C MET A 215 1.12 1.08 -23.86
N GLN A 216 0.45 0.32 -24.73
CA GLN A 216 1.02 -0.89 -25.35
C GLN A 216 2.26 -0.57 -26.19
N LYS A 217 2.21 0.51 -26.98
CA LYS A 217 3.34 0.97 -27.81
C LYS A 217 4.54 1.32 -26.94
N HIS A 218 4.32 2.01 -25.83
CA HIS A 218 5.37 2.52 -24.94
C HIS A 218 5.72 1.55 -23.79
N THR A 219 5.27 0.30 -23.87
CA THR A 219 5.77 -0.77 -22.99
C THR A 219 6.87 -1.54 -23.69
N ALA A 220 8.00 -1.74 -23.01
CA ALA A 220 9.11 -2.54 -23.51
C ALA A 220 8.70 -3.99 -23.76
N ILE A 221 9.36 -4.69 -24.70
CA ILE A 221 9.20 -6.15 -24.86
C ILE A 221 9.62 -6.82 -23.55
N GLY A 222 8.78 -7.71 -23.04
CA GLY A 222 8.96 -8.32 -21.72
C GLY A 222 8.45 -7.48 -20.55
N GLY A 223 8.05 -6.22 -20.80
CA GLY A 223 7.42 -5.35 -19.83
C GLY A 223 5.93 -5.64 -19.61
N TYR A 224 5.29 -4.88 -18.72
CA TYR A 224 3.95 -5.18 -18.24
C TYR A 224 3.03 -3.96 -18.27
N ASN A 225 1.73 -4.21 -18.47
CA ASN A 225 0.67 -3.24 -18.17
C ASN A 225 -0.22 -3.79 -17.04
N LEU A 226 -0.55 -2.90 -16.09
CA LEU A 226 -1.55 -3.13 -15.04
C LEU A 226 -2.67 -2.12 -15.20
N ILE A 227 -3.90 -2.60 -15.38
CA ILE A 227 -5.10 -1.76 -15.43
C ILE A 227 -6.14 -2.29 -14.46
N VAL A 228 -6.67 -1.40 -13.61
CA VAL A 228 -7.83 -1.68 -12.76
C VAL A 228 -8.85 -0.58 -13.00
N CYS A 229 -10.04 -0.94 -13.47
CA CYS A 229 -11.09 0.04 -13.78
C CYS A 229 -12.49 -0.52 -13.51
N ALA A 230 -13.40 0.37 -13.18
CA ALA A 230 -14.82 0.07 -13.02
C ALA A 230 -15.43 -0.54 -14.29
N MET A 231 -16.37 -1.44 -14.09
CA MET A 231 -17.18 -2.05 -15.11
C MET A 231 -18.64 -1.63 -14.98
N ASP A 232 -19.38 -1.72 -16.10
CA ASP A 232 -20.82 -1.64 -16.13
C ASP A 232 -21.36 -2.80 -16.97
N THR A 233 -21.97 -3.78 -16.30
CA THR A 233 -22.48 -5.00 -16.91
C THR A 233 -23.96 -5.20 -16.59
N LYS A 234 -24.65 -6.02 -17.38
CA LYS A 234 -26.06 -6.34 -17.12
C LYS A 234 -26.31 -6.97 -15.76
N SER A 235 -25.35 -7.82 -15.30
CA SER A 235 -25.45 -8.50 -14.01
C SER A 235 -25.12 -7.60 -12.83
N TYR A 236 -24.24 -6.62 -13.06
CA TYR A 236 -23.79 -5.66 -12.06
C TYR A 236 -23.68 -4.27 -12.67
N PRO A 237 -24.81 -3.54 -12.78
CA PRO A 237 -24.81 -2.16 -13.26
C PRO A 237 -23.96 -1.27 -12.38
N CYS A 238 -23.19 -0.37 -12.99
CA CYS A 238 -22.33 0.54 -12.24
C CYS A 238 -23.20 1.54 -11.45
N PRO A 239 -23.05 1.62 -10.12
CA PRO A 239 -23.87 2.52 -9.30
C PRO A 239 -23.45 4.00 -9.40
N ILE A 240 -22.36 4.28 -10.10
CA ILE A 240 -21.82 5.63 -10.28
C ILE A 240 -21.77 5.94 -11.78
N PRO A 241 -22.29 7.09 -12.23
CA PRO A 241 -22.28 7.47 -13.64
C PRO A 241 -20.90 7.98 -14.09
N PHE A 242 -19.95 7.06 -14.23
CA PHE A 242 -18.63 7.40 -14.75
C PHE A 242 -18.66 7.69 -16.26
N PRO A 243 -17.80 8.61 -16.76
CA PRO A 243 -17.62 8.83 -18.20
C PRO A 243 -17.26 7.56 -18.97
N PHE A 244 -16.48 6.66 -18.33
CA PHE A 244 -16.06 5.39 -18.90
C PHE A 244 -16.23 4.24 -17.92
N THR A 245 -16.62 3.09 -18.42
CA THR A 245 -16.58 1.78 -17.72
C THR A 245 -16.35 0.70 -18.76
N PHE A 246 -15.58 -0.32 -18.43
CA PHE A 246 -15.42 -1.49 -19.30
C PHE A 246 -16.69 -2.33 -19.33
N LYS A 247 -16.98 -2.90 -20.50
CA LYS A 247 -17.96 -3.97 -20.67
C LYS A 247 -17.28 -5.32 -20.44
N LYS A 248 -18.11 -6.38 -20.26
CA LYS A 248 -17.61 -7.74 -20.06
C LYS A 248 -16.65 -8.15 -21.19
N GLY A 249 -15.45 -8.56 -20.84
CA GLY A 249 -14.39 -9.00 -21.76
C GLY A 249 -13.66 -7.88 -22.49
N GLU A 250 -14.18 -6.64 -22.50
CA GLU A 250 -13.63 -5.54 -23.30
C GLU A 250 -12.15 -5.27 -23.02
N LEU A 251 -11.74 -5.20 -21.74
CA LEU A 251 -10.34 -4.98 -21.40
C LEU A 251 -9.43 -6.14 -21.87
N LYS A 252 -9.89 -7.38 -21.75
CA LYS A 252 -9.16 -8.55 -22.21
C LYS A 252 -8.93 -8.53 -23.74
N ASP A 253 -9.92 -8.05 -24.50
CA ASP A 253 -9.83 -8.02 -25.96
C ASP A 253 -8.76 -7.05 -26.47
N TYR A 254 -8.50 -5.95 -25.77
CA TYR A 254 -7.38 -5.06 -26.06
C TYR A 254 -6.01 -5.73 -25.92
N TYR A 255 -5.88 -6.74 -25.06
CA TYR A 255 -4.63 -7.41 -24.75
C TYR A 255 -4.54 -8.86 -25.28
N LYS A 256 -5.36 -9.25 -26.27
CA LYS A 256 -5.40 -10.61 -26.83
C LYS A 256 -4.06 -11.12 -27.37
N GLU A 257 -3.17 -10.22 -27.81
CA GLU A 257 -1.82 -10.54 -28.31
C GLU A 257 -0.75 -10.58 -27.19
N TRP A 258 -1.13 -10.30 -25.95
CA TRP A 258 -0.24 -10.26 -24.81
C TRP A 258 -0.40 -11.51 -23.94
N TYR A 259 0.64 -11.84 -23.18
CA TYR A 259 0.54 -12.91 -22.19
C TYR A 259 -0.16 -12.41 -20.92
N LEU A 260 -1.35 -12.89 -20.64
CA LEU A 260 -2.12 -12.49 -19.46
C LEU A 260 -1.59 -13.23 -18.23
N ILE A 261 -0.97 -12.47 -17.30
CA ILE A 261 -0.55 -12.97 -15.98
C ILE A 261 -1.78 -13.12 -15.08
N LYS A 262 -2.63 -12.08 -15.08
CA LYS A 262 -3.87 -12.03 -14.33
C LYS A 262 -4.95 -11.32 -15.13
N TYR A 263 -6.13 -11.87 -15.12
CA TYR A 263 -7.33 -11.20 -15.58
C TYR A 263 -8.52 -11.68 -14.76
N ASN A 264 -9.29 -10.73 -14.22
CA ASN A 264 -10.58 -11.01 -13.60
C ASN A 264 -11.55 -9.83 -13.77
N GLU A 265 -12.82 -10.11 -13.49
CA GLU A 265 -13.93 -9.15 -13.51
C GLU A 265 -14.72 -9.30 -12.19
N ASP A 266 -14.04 -9.08 -11.08
CA ASP A 266 -14.56 -9.39 -9.75
C ASP A 266 -15.33 -8.21 -9.14
N LEU A 267 -16.23 -8.53 -8.20
CA LEU A 267 -16.85 -7.55 -7.36
C LEU A 267 -15.86 -6.99 -6.34
N GLY A 268 -15.80 -5.69 -6.26
CA GLY A 268 -15.06 -4.95 -5.26
C GLY A 268 -15.99 -4.06 -4.43
N GLN A 269 -15.49 -3.63 -3.28
CA GLN A 269 -16.18 -2.69 -2.41
C GLN A 269 -15.55 -1.30 -2.51
N LEU A 270 -16.38 -0.28 -2.66
CA LEU A 270 -15.96 1.11 -2.56
C LEU A 270 -15.84 1.55 -1.10
N HIS A 271 -15.09 2.63 -0.87
CA HIS A 271 -15.11 3.31 0.43
C HIS A 271 -16.42 4.08 0.67
N LYS A 272 -17.20 4.34 -0.39
CA LYS A 272 -18.52 4.95 -0.32
C LYS A 272 -19.57 3.96 0.20
N THR A 273 -20.48 4.45 1.04
CA THR A 273 -21.63 3.69 1.56
C THR A 273 -22.92 4.15 0.91
N ASP A 274 -23.92 3.26 0.88
CA ASP A 274 -25.30 3.57 0.57
C ASP A 274 -26.01 4.30 1.74
N ALA A 275 -27.29 4.61 1.57
CA ALA A 275 -28.11 5.24 2.61
C ALA A 275 -28.26 4.41 3.90
N ASN A 276 -28.00 3.10 3.83
CA ASN A 276 -28.11 2.16 4.95
C ASN A 276 -26.74 1.90 5.61
N GLY A 277 -25.65 2.59 5.18
CA GLY A 277 -24.31 2.42 5.69
C GLY A 277 -23.55 1.22 5.11
N ASN A 278 -24.10 0.47 4.16
CA ASN A 278 -23.42 -0.64 3.50
C ASN A 278 -22.47 -0.10 2.43
N ARG A 279 -21.26 -0.69 2.34
CA ARG A 279 -20.33 -0.33 1.27
C ARG A 279 -20.91 -0.64 -0.09
N LEU A 280 -20.85 0.34 -1.01
CA LEU A 280 -21.27 0.14 -2.39
C LEU A 280 -20.36 -0.92 -3.03
N GLN A 281 -21.01 -1.89 -3.70
CA GLN A 281 -20.31 -2.88 -4.52
C GLN A 281 -20.28 -2.43 -5.97
N MET A 282 -19.18 -2.68 -6.62
CA MET A 282 -18.97 -2.38 -8.03
C MET A 282 -18.07 -3.44 -8.65
N GLN A 283 -18.35 -3.82 -9.89
CA GLN A 283 -17.49 -4.74 -10.63
C GLN A 283 -16.28 -4.01 -11.19
N PHE A 284 -15.11 -4.66 -11.14
CA PHE A 284 -13.87 -4.13 -11.68
C PHE A 284 -13.25 -5.12 -12.66
N ALA A 285 -12.82 -4.60 -13.82
CA ALA A 285 -11.89 -5.31 -14.68
C ALA A 285 -10.46 -5.08 -14.15
N THR A 286 -9.76 -6.16 -13.91
CA THR A 286 -8.36 -6.16 -13.48
C THR A 286 -7.53 -6.95 -14.47
N LEU A 287 -6.48 -6.34 -14.99
CA LEU A 287 -5.59 -6.95 -15.95
C LEU A 287 -4.13 -6.67 -15.56
N LEU A 288 -3.32 -7.73 -15.47
CA LEU A 288 -1.85 -7.67 -15.53
C LEU A 288 -1.41 -8.49 -16.74
N ALA A 289 -0.87 -7.81 -17.74
CA ALA A 289 -0.45 -8.42 -19.00
C ALA A 289 1.02 -8.12 -19.30
N LYS A 290 1.72 -9.12 -19.87
CA LYS A 290 3.13 -9.02 -20.29
C LYS A 290 3.21 -8.91 -21.82
N LYS A 291 3.98 -7.94 -22.30
CA LYS A 291 4.29 -7.80 -23.73
C LYS A 291 5.27 -8.87 -24.16
N VAL A 292 4.91 -9.65 -25.19
CA VAL A 292 5.73 -10.80 -25.65
C VAL A 292 6.41 -10.57 -27.01
N LYS A 293 5.93 -9.57 -27.76
CA LYS A 293 6.47 -9.17 -29.07
C LYS A 293 6.14 -7.71 -29.40
#